data_a20e13cd8fd93453d6655c259a45843e
#
_entry.id   a20e13cd8fd93453d6655c259a45843e
#
_cell.length_a   1.000
_cell.length_b   1.000
_cell.length_c   1.000
_cell.angle_alpha   90.00
_cell.angle_beta   90.00
_cell.angle_gamma   90.00
#
_symmetry.space_group_name_H-M   'P 1'
#
loop_
_entity.id
_entity.type
_entity.pdbx_description
1 polymer ?
#
loop_
_entity_poly.entity_id
_entity_poly.type
_entity_poly.pdbx_seq_one_letter_code
_entity_poly.pdbx_strand_id
1 'polypeptide(L)'
;VGFATFYPLEGKKVIELGTGLRTQEQALQEAETFFRALGKEPVRAKDAPGLIFPRILSLIINEAVRSLDEGVAQAEEIDVAMRLGVNYPSGPLRWADQIGLDEVLAVLEGLQQETGDDRYRPAALLKKMVLAGWLGESSGRGFYKYNET
;
A
#
# COMPACT_ATOMS: atom_id res chain seq x y z
N VAL A 1 0.88 -20.65 4.42
CA VAL A 1 1.37 -19.35 4.83
C VAL A 1 1.32 -18.41 3.64
N GLY A 2 0.61 -17.30 3.77
CA GLY A 2 0.66 -16.20 2.81
C GLY A 2 1.75 -15.20 3.21
N PHE A 3 2.18 -14.35 2.28
CA PHE A 3 3.00 -13.20 2.65
C PHE A 3 2.53 -11.96 1.88
N ALA A 4 2.74 -10.80 2.46
CA ALA A 4 2.46 -9.54 1.82
C ALA A 4 3.59 -8.54 2.01
N THR A 5 3.77 -7.74 0.99
CA THR A 5 4.54 -6.51 0.95
C THR A 5 4.18 -5.80 -0.34
N PHE A 6 4.38 -4.48 -0.41
CA PHE A 6 4.31 -3.79 -1.70
C PHE A 6 5.58 -4.03 -2.52
N TYR A 7 5.40 -4.22 -3.80
CA TYR A 7 6.51 -4.27 -4.76
C TYR A 7 7.19 -2.87 -4.86
N PRO A 8 8.50 -2.77 -5.09
CA PRO A 8 9.45 -3.86 -5.17
C PRO A 8 9.89 -4.39 -3.79
N LEU A 9 10.22 -5.68 -3.73
CA LEU A 9 10.77 -6.33 -2.51
C LEU A 9 12.15 -5.83 -2.13
N GLU A 10 12.88 -5.30 -3.12
CA GLU A 10 14.22 -4.80 -2.95
C GLU A 10 14.25 -3.62 -1.98
N GLY A 11 15.21 -3.62 -1.05
CA GLY A 11 15.29 -2.60 0.00
C GLY A 11 14.29 -2.72 1.15
N LYS A 12 13.23 -3.52 1.03
CA LYS A 12 12.29 -3.76 2.14
C LYS A 12 12.92 -4.72 3.14
N LYS A 13 13.01 -4.31 4.41
CA LYS A 13 13.54 -5.15 5.50
C LYS A 13 12.48 -6.08 6.07
N VAL A 14 11.24 -5.65 6.14
CA VAL A 14 10.12 -6.38 6.75
C VAL A 14 9.35 -7.16 5.69
N ILE A 15 8.96 -8.39 6.05
CA ILE A 15 7.99 -9.22 5.32
C ILE A 15 6.88 -9.65 6.29
N GLU A 16 5.64 -9.51 5.89
CA GLU A 16 4.51 -9.93 6.71
C GLU A 16 4.07 -11.33 6.32
N LEU A 17 3.90 -12.19 7.30
CA LEU A 17 3.48 -13.58 7.14
C LEU A 17 2.06 -13.75 7.65
N GLY A 18 1.12 -13.99 6.74
CA GLY A 18 -0.28 -14.24 7.04
C GLY A 18 -0.54 -15.70 7.37
N THR A 19 -1.30 -15.95 8.46
CA THR A 19 -1.66 -17.29 8.91
C THR A 19 -3.16 -17.51 8.77
N GLY A 20 -3.57 -18.36 7.82
CA GLY A 20 -4.96 -18.79 7.67
C GLY A 20 -5.32 -19.93 8.63
N LEU A 21 -6.60 -20.34 8.62
CA LEU A 21 -7.17 -21.32 9.55
C LEU A 21 -6.47 -22.68 9.52
N ARG A 22 -5.81 -23.05 8.43
CA ARG A 22 -5.12 -24.34 8.25
C ARG A 22 -3.61 -24.23 8.36
N THR A 23 -3.07 -23.07 8.68
CA THR A 23 -1.64 -22.87 8.78
C THR A 23 -1.11 -23.58 10.02
N GLN A 24 -0.20 -24.53 9.82
CA GLN A 24 0.48 -25.22 10.90
C GLN A 24 1.66 -24.36 11.39
N GLU A 25 1.93 -24.42 12.70
CA GLU A 25 3.02 -23.66 13.31
C GLU A 25 4.39 -23.99 12.68
N GLN A 26 4.61 -25.27 12.34
CA GLN A 26 5.84 -25.69 11.68
C GLN A 26 6.04 -24.97 10.33
N ALA A 27 5.00 -24.90 9.50
CA ALA A 27 5.09 -24.22 8.20
C ALA A 27 5.37 -22.70 8.36
N LEU A 28 4.85 -22.10 9.43
CA LEU A 28 5.14 -20.69 9.74
C LEU A 28 6.60 -20.50 10.17
N GLN A 29 7.14 -21.38 11.02
CA GLN A 29 8.54 -21.34 11.45
C GLN A 29 9.50 -21.57 10.28
N GLU A 30 9.16 -22.48 9.36
CA GLU A 30 9.94 -22.69 8.13
C GLU A 30 9.95 -21.44 7.24
N ALA A 31 8.79 -20.79 7.08
CA ALA A 31 8.69 -19.52 6.33
C ALA A 31 9.50 -18.39 7.00
N GLU A 32 9.43 -18.26 8.32
CA GLU A 32 10.24 -17.28 9.05
C GLU A 32 11.75 -17.52 8.84
N THR A 33 12.17 -18.78 8.96
CA THR A 33 13.56 -19.17 8.77
C THR A 33 14.03 -18.84 7.35
N PHE A 34 13.21 -19.14 6.36
CA PHE A 34 13.48 -18.83 4.95
C PHE A 34 13.67 -17.32 4.73
N PHE A 35 12.73 -16.49 5.22
CA PHE A 35 12.83 -15.04 5.01
C PHE A 35 13.97 -14.41 5.81
N ARG A 36 14.29 -14.91 7.01
CA ARG A 36 15.48 -14.46 7.75
C ARG A 36 16.77 -14.80 7.01
N ALA A 37 16.84 -15.95 6.36
CA ALA A 37 18.00 -16.32 5.52
C ALA A 37 18.15 -15.37 4.31
N LEU A 38 17.08 -14.76 3.83
CA LEU A 38 17.08 -13.71 2.82
C LEU A 38 17.36 -12.29 3.37
N GLY A 39 17.71 -12.17 4.65
CA GLY A 39 17.98 -10.90 5.30
C GLY A 39 16.72 -10.06 5.59
N LYS A 40 15.53 -10.70 5.62
CA LYS A 40 14.27 -10.05 5.96
C LYS A 40 13.88 -10.28 7.42
N GLU A 41 13.13 -9.35 7.98
CA GLU A 41 12.51 -9.51 9.29
C GLU A 41 11.05 -9.93 9.12
N PRO A 42 10.70 -11.19 9.40
CA PRO A 42 9.33 -11.67 9.29
C PRO A 42 8.48 -11.18 10.47
N VAL A 43 7.29 -10.66 10.18
CA VAL A 43 6.28 -10.25 11.15
C VAL A 43 5.03 -11.08 10.93
N ARG A 44 4.53 -11.72 11.99
CA ARG A 44 3.31 -12.54 11.95
C ARG A 44 2.07 -11.65 11.92
N ALA A 45 1.15 -11.97 11.04
CA ALA A 45 -0.16 -11.34 10.97
C ALA A 45 -1.26 -12.41 10.85
N LYS A 46 -2.47 -12.08 11.30
CA LYS A 46 -3.66 -12.89 10.99
C LYS A 46 -4.03 -12.70 9.52
N ASP A 47 -4.66 -13.72 8.95
CA ASP A 47 -5.17 -13.67 7.58
C ASP A 47 -6.23 -12.56 7.44
N ALA A 48 -5.88 -11.57 6.66
CA ALA A 48 -6.74 -10.44 6.32
C ALA A 48 -6.22 -9.77 5.04
N PRO A 49 -7.07 -9.18 4.20
CA PRO A 49 -6.64 -8.44 3.03
C PRO A 49 -5.60 -7.38 3.38
N GLY A 50 -4.50 -7.34 2.63
CA GLY A 50 -3.42 -6.39 2.83
C GLY A 50 -2.61 -6.56 4.13
N LEU A 51 -2.87 -7.58 4.93
CA LEU A 51 -2.24 -7.84 6.23
C LEU A 51 -2.11 -6.58 7.10
N ILE A 52 -0.89 -6.09 7.40
CA ILE A 52 -0.67 -4.92 8.26
C ILE A 52 -0.29 -3.68 7.44
N PHE A 53 0.90 -3.71 6.81
CA PHE A 53 1.47 -2.53 6.18
C PHE A 53 0.71 -2.08 4.93
N PRO A 54 0.38 -2.96 3.96
CA PRO A 54 -0.45 -2.56 2.82
C PRO A 54 -1.81 -2.03 3.24
N ARG A 55 -2.45 -2.64 4.26
CA ARG A 55 -3.73 -2.19 4.80
C ARG A 55 -3.65 -0.77 5.35
N ILE A 56 -2.70 -0.49 6.23
CA ILE A 56 -2.56 0.82 6.88
C ILE A 56 -2.14 1.88 5.87
N LEU A 57 -1.14 1.57 5.04
CA LEU A 57 -0.64 2.53 4.06
C LEU A 57 -1.69 2.89 3.01
N SER A 58 -2.45 1.91 2.51
CA SER A 58 -3.54 2.19 1.55
C SER A 58 -4.63 3.09 2.14
N LEU A 59 -4.92 2.99 3.45
CA LEU A 59 -5.86 3.91 4.12
C LEU A 59 -5.28 5.33 4.24
N ILE A 60 -4.01 5.48 4.57
CA ILE A 60 -3.33 6.78 4.60
C ILE A 60 -3.34 7.41 3.21
N ILE A 61 -3.02 6.64 2.19
CA ILE A 61 -3.07 7.09 0.80
C ILE A 61 -4.50 7.48 0.42
N ASN A 62 -5.49 6.65 0.74
CA ASN A 62 -6.89 6.91 0.40
C ASN A 62 -7.39 8.22 1.01
N GLU A 63 -7.00 8.53 2.24
CA GLU A 63 -7.36 9.79 2.90
C GLU A 63 -6.64 11.00 2.26
N ALA A 64 -5.37 10.84 1.88
CA ALA A 64 -4.64 11.87 1.13
C ALA A 64 -5.29 12.14 -0.23
N VAL A 65 -5.74 11.09 -0.93
CA VAL A 65 -6.47 11.22 -2.21
C VAL A 65 -7.81 11.93 -2.02
N ARG A 66 -8.55 11.64 -0.94
CA ARG A 66 -9.80 12.36 -0.61
C ARG A 66 -9.54 13.84 -0.37
N SER A 67 -8.52 14.17 0.42
CA SER A 67 -8.12 15.55 0.68
C SER A 67 -7.78 16.31 -0.60
N LEU A 68 -7.13 15.64 -1.55
CA LEU A 68 -6.85 16.19 -2.88
C LEU A 68 -8.15 16.39 -3.70
N ASP A 69 -9.02 15.38 -3.75
CA ASP A 69 -10.28 15.41 -4.52
C ASP A 69 -11.26 16.47 -3.98
N GLU A 70 -11.24 16.69 -2.67
CA GLU A 70 -12.04 17.70 -1.97
C GLU A 70 -11.44 19.12 -2.06
N GLY A 71 -10.24 19.25 -2.63
CA GLY A 71 -9.57 20.55 -2.81
C GLY A 71 -9.02 21.15 -1.53
N VAL A 72 -8.73 20.33 -0.51
CA VAL A 72 -8.13 20.79 0.76
C VAL A 72 -6.75 21.38 0.52
N ALA A 73 -5.94 20.73 -0.33
CA ALA A 73 -4.60 21.21 -0.73
C ALA A 73 -4.18 20.57 -2.06
N GLN A 74 -3.08 21.04 -2.65
CA GLN A 74 -2.46 20.41 -3.81
C GLN A 74 -1.64 19.17 -3.39
N ALA A 75 -1.32 18.30 -4.35
CA ALA A 75 -0.61 17.06 -4.08
C ALA A 75 0.73 17.27 -3.37
N GLU A 76 1.50 18.24 -3.81
CA GLU A 76 2.79 18.59 -3.22
C GLU A 76 2.66 19.06 -1.77
N GLU A 77 1.62 19.86 -1.47
CA GLU A 77 1.37 20.38 -0.12
C GLU A 77 0.96 19.28 0.85
N ILE A 78 0.09 18.35 0.41
CA ILE A 78 -0.29 17.16 1.19
C ILE A 78 0.94 16.31 1.51
N ASP A 79 1.77 16.03 0.51
CA ASP A 79 2.98 15.22 0.68
C ASP A 79 4.01 15.90 1.59
N VAL A 80 4.20 17.21 1.47
CA VAL A 80 5.09 17.98 2.36
C VAL A 80 4.57 17.96 3.79
N ALA A 81 3.28 18.19 4.00
CA ALA A 81 2.67 18.18 5.33
C ALA A 81 2.85 16.82 6.04
N MET A 82 2.62 15.72 5.33
CA MET A 82 2.76 14.37 5.90
C MET A 82 4.23 13.99 6.13
N ARG A 83 5.12 14.36 5.22
CA ARG A 83 6.55 14.09 5.38
C ARG A 83 7.15 14.85 6.56
N LEU A 84 6.84 16.13 6.70
CA LEU A 84 7.40 16.97 7.77
C LEU A 84 6.62 16.87 9.07
N GLY A 85 5.29 16.69 9.02
CA GLY A 85 4.44 16.65 10.21
C GLY A 85 4.56 15.34 10.99
N VAL A 86 4.74 14.21 10.31
CA VAL A 86 4.83 12.88 10.93
C VAL A 86 6.10 12.11 10.57
N ASN A 87 7.05 12.79 9.94
CA ASN A 87 8.37 12.24 9.59
C ASN A 87 8.30 10.99 8.69
N TYR A 88 7.37 10.96 7.75
CA TYR A 88 7.30 9.89 6.77
C TYR A 88 8.48 9.99 5.77
N PRO A 89 9.01 8.85 5.29
CA PRO A 89 10.12 8.86 4.34
C PRO A 89 9.72 9.40 2.97
N SER A 90 8.43 9.33 2.64
CA SER A 90 7.83 9.88 1.42
C SER A 90 6.44 10.44 1.75
N GLY A 91 5.96 11.38 0.95
CA GLY A 91 4.56 11.80 1.02
C GLY A 91 3.62 10.69 0.53
N PRO A 92 2.38 10.62 1.03
CA PRO A 92 1.45 9.54 0.71
C PRO A 92 1.09 9.44 -0.78
N LEU A 93 0.96 10.56 -1.49
CA LEU A 93 0.62 10.56 -2.91
C LEU A 93 1.83 10.16 -3.78
N ARG A 94 3.03 10.62 -3.42
CA ARG A 94 4.28 10.16 -4.04
C ARG A 94 4.48 8.66 -3.79
N TRP A 95 4.16 8.20 -2.59
CA TRP A 95 4.27 6.79 -2.22
C TRP A 95 3.30 5.92 -3.03
N ALA A 96 2.08 6.42 -3.24
CA ALA A 96 1.10 5.76 -4.09
C ALA A 96 1.60 5.58 -5.53
N ASP A 97 2.19 6.64 -6.10
CA ASP A 97 2.77 6.58 -7.45
C ASP A 97 3.94 5.59 -7.57
N GLN A 98 4.74 5.42 -6.50
CA GLN A 98 5.83 4.45 -6.44
C GLN A 98 5.34 3.00 -6.30
N ILE A 99 4.24 2.79 -5.57
CA ILE A 99 3.64 1.46 -5.37
C ILE A 99 2.90 1.03 -6.64
N GLY A 100 2.14 1.92 -7.21
CA GLY A 100 1.15 1.68 -8.25
C GLY A 100 -0.26 1.92 -7.72
N LEU A 101 -1.00 2.81 -8.38
CA LEU A 101 -2.36 3.19 -7.96
C LEU A 101 -3.34 2.02 -8.06
N ASP A 102 -3.13 1.12 -8.98
CA ASP A 102 -3.89 -0.12 -9.16
C ASP A 102 -3.67 -1.09 -8.00
N GLU A 103 -2.45 -1.22 -7.47
CA GLU A 103 -2.17 -2.03 -6.28
C GLU A 103 -2.86 -1.45 -5.03
N VAL A 104 -2.76 -0.14 -4.84
CA VAL A 104 -3.45 0.55 -3.73
C VAL A 104 -4.96 0.35 -3.83
N LEU A 105 -5.53 0.53 -5.03
CA LEU A 105 -6.96 0.31 -5.29
C LEU A 105 -7.37 -1.12 -4.98
N ALA A 106 -6.61 -2.12 -5.44
CA ALA A 106 -6.90 -3.53 -5.20
C ALA A 106 -6.93 -3.89 -3.70
N VAL A 107 -6.00 -3.35 -2.90
CA VAL A 107 -6.00 -3.54 -1.45
C VAL A 107 -7.26 -2.95 -0.81
N LEU A 108 -7.64 -1.72 -1.17
CA LEU A 108 -8.83 -1.06 -0.63
C LEU A 108 -10.12 -1.80 -1.02
N GLU A 109 -10.25 -2.22 -2.28
CA GLU A 109 -11.41 -2.98 -2.76
C GLU A 109 -11.51 -4.35 -2.08
N GLY A 110 -10.39 -5.06 -1.92
CA GLY A 110 -10.36 -6.32 -1.18
C GLY A 110 -10.78 -6.16 0.28
N LEU A 111 -10.31 -5.11 0.95
CA LEU A 111 -10.70 -4.77 2.33
C LEU A 111 -12.18 -4.44 2.42
N GLN A 112 -12.70 -3.63 1.51
CA GLN A 112 -14.12 -3.25 1.48
C GLN A 112 -15.01 -4.46 1.20
N GLN A 113 -14.63 -5.31 0.26
CA GLN A 113 -15.39 -6.51 -0.09
C GLN A 113 -15.48 -7.50 1.07
N GLU A 114 -14.38 -7.73 1.79
CA GLU A 114 -14.36 -8.68 2.89
C GLU A 114 -15.06 -8.16 4.15
N THR A 115 -14.88 -6.88 4.46
CA THR A 115 -15.41 -6.32 5.72
C THR A 115 -16.77 -5.69 5.58
N GLY A 116 -17.16 -5.24 4.38
CA GLY A 116 -18.35 -4.42 4.14
C GLY A 116 -18.28 -3.01 4.75
N ASP A 117 -17.13 -2.60 5.26
CA ASP A 117 -16.97 -1.33 5.97
C ASP A 117 -16.59 -0.20 5.00
N ASP A 118 -17.39 0.86 5.02
CA ASP A 118 -17.23 2.03 4.14
C ASP A 118 -15.93 2.81 4.36
N ARG A 119 -15.23 2.62 5.48
CA ARG A 119 -13.92 3.24 5.70
C ARG A 119 -12.89 2.80 4.66
N TYR A 120 -13.06 1.62 4.07
CA TYR A 120 -12.19 1.08 3.02
C TYR A 120 -12.64 1.47 1.61
N ARG A 121 -13.76 2.19 1.47
CA ARG A 121 -14.25 2.63 0.16
C ARG A 121 -13.18 3.47 -0.54
N PRO A 122 -12.70 3.04 -1.72
CA PRO A 122 -11.72 3.82 -2.45
C PRO A 122 -12.24 5.19 -2.85
N ALA A 123 -11.39 6.20 -2.78
CA ALA A 123 -11.68 7.54 -3.26
C ALA A 123 -12.06 7.53 -4.75
N ALA A 124 -13.02 8.36 -5.15
CA ALA A 124 -13.49 8.41 -6.53
C ALA A 124 -12.39 8.81 -7.50
N LEU A 125 -11.54 9.74 -7.10
CA LEU A 125 -10.38 10.17 -7.89
C LEU A 125 -9.41 9.01 -8.15
N LEU A 126 -9.09 8.20 -7.13
CA LEU A 126 -8.21 7.03 -7.29
C LEU A 126 -8.74 6.06 -8.36
N LYS A 127 -10.04 5.73 -8.30
CA LYS A 127 -10.68 4.88 -9.33
C LYS A 127 -10.60 5.48 -10.72
N LYS A 128 -10.87 6.78 -10.86
CA LYS A 128 -10.81 7.48 -12.14
C LYS A 128 -9.40 7.47 -12.73
N MET A 129 -8.38 7.67 -11.89
CA MET A 129 -6.98 7.64 -12.34
C MET A 129 -6.58 6.26 -12.83
N VAL A 130 -6.90 5.20 -12.08
CA VAL A 130 -6.62 3.82 -12.50
C VAL A 130 -7.33 3.49 -13.81
N LEU A 131 -8.61 3.84 -13.95
CA LEU A 131 -9.36 3.66 -15.19
C LEU A 131 -8.76 4.45 -16.39
N ALA A 132 -8.14 5.59 -16.13
CA ALA A 132 -7.44 6.39 -17.13
C ALA A 132 -6.03 5.85 -17.48
N GLY A 133 -5.58 4.77 -16.81
CA GLY A 133 -4.24 4.22 -17.00
C GLY A 133 -3.13 5.05 -16.33
N TRP A 134 -3.48 5.95 -15.41
CA TRP A 134 -2.52 6.73 -14.62
C TRP A 134 -2.17 5.94 -13.37
N LEU A 135 -1.16 5.08 -13.51
CA LEU A 135 -0.83 4.09 -12.47
C LEU A 135 0.35 4.52 -11.59
N GLY A 136 0.93 5.69 -11.83
CA GLY A 136 2.09 6.19 -11.12
C GLY A 136 3.38 6.16 -11.94
N GLU A 137 4.52 5.94 -11.29
CA GLU A 137 5.84 5.96 -11.94
C GLU A 137 5.94 4.98 -13.10
N SER A 138 5.37 3.78 -12.96
CA SER A 138 5.44 2.72 -13.98
C SER A 138 4.75 3.09 -15.29
N SER A 139 3.73 3.96 -15.24
CA SER A 139 2.99 4.45 -16.41
C SER A 139 3.41 5.86 -16.86
N GLY A 140 4.45 6.45 -16.25
CA GLY A 140 4.90 7.81 -16.50
C GLY A 140 3.96 8.89 -15.93
N ARG A 141 2.84 8.50 -15.32
CA ARG A 141 1.84 9.42 -14.78
C ARG A 141 1.04 8.80 -13.64
N GLY A 142 0.91 9.56 -12.57
CA GLY A 142 0.03 9.32 -11.44
C GLY A 142 -0.48 10.65 -10.89
N PHE A 143 -0.36 10.86 -9.58
CA PHE A 143 -0.57 12.17 -8.97
C PHE A 143 0.47 13.18 -9.47
N TYR A 144 1.62 12.68 -9.82
CA TYR A 144 2.72 13.43 -10.43
C TYR A 144 2.93 13.00 -11.89
N LYS A 145 3.68 13.82 -12.62
CA LYS A 145 4.17 13.47 -13.96
C LYS A 145 5.62 13.01 -13.84
N TYR A 146 5.93 11.92 -14.50
CA TYR A 146 7.26 11.34 -14.59
C TYR A 146 7.71 11.46 -16.04
N ASN A 147 8.85 12.08 -16.27
CA ASN A 147 9.38 12.20 -17.61
C ASN A 147 9.76 10.79 -18.11
N GLU A 148 9.32 10.43 -19.30
CA GLU A 148 9.92 9.33 -20.03
C GLU A 148 11.40 9.71 -20.27
N THR A 149 12.30 8.93 -19.68
CA THR A 149 13.73 8.97 -20.00
C THR A 149 14.01 8.16 -21.25
#